data_64c2cc7f0f7895d2464e5a566b9856ec
#
_entry.id   64c2cc7f0f7895d2464e5a566b9856ec
#
_cell.length_a   1.000
_cell.length_b   1.000
_cell.length_c   1.000
_cell.angle_alpha   90.00
_cell.angle_beta   90.00
_cell.angle_gamma   90.00
#
_symmetry.space_group_name_H-M   'P 1'
#
loop_
_entity.id
_entity.type
_entity.pdbx_description
1 polymer ?
#
loop_
_entity_poly.entity_id
_entity_poly.type
_entity_poly.pdbx_seq_one_letter_code
_entity_poly.pdbx_strand_id
1 'polypeptide(L)'
;TKQGASRMLGVEKRRPDFTDLLASDRLSVSDALLTTDVPGLVLLPAGKPHEFITEMMASRRMTDLIEELATRYTDRIVILDAPPLLSTPESQVLASLVGQIVFVIEAGKTPQTIIEDAMEMLPKEKAIGLVLNKSESVSNRGGYYYNYYKPYGEKDE
;
A
#
# COMPACT_ATOMS: atom_id res chain seq x y z
N THR A 1 -14.58 1.58 -5.38
CA THR A 1 -13.21 1.17 -5.73
C THR A 1 -13.26 -0.22 -6.33
N LYS A 2 -12.80 -0.38 -7.58
CA LYS A 2 -12.77 -1.69 -8.22
C LYS A 2 -11.67 -2.51 -7.54
N GLN A 3 -11.97 -3.71 -7.09
CA GLN A 3 -11.05 -4.67 -6.47
C GLN A 3 -9.94 -5.07 -7.46
N GLY A 4 -8.98 -4.16 -7.72
CA GLY A 4 -7.97 -4.30 -8.76
C GLY A 4 -7.04 -5.48 -8.52
N ALA A 5 -6.42 -5.55 -7.35
CA ALA A 5 -5.46 -6.59 -7.00
C ALA A 5 -6.09 -8.01 -7.01
N SER A 6 -7.26 -8.19 -6.41
CA SER A 6 -7.94 -9.49 -6.39
C SER A 6 -8.27 -10.00 -7.80
N ARG A 7 -8.67 -9.09 -8.71
CA ARG A 7 -8.99 -9.44 -10.09
C ARG A 7 -7.72 -9.76 -10.90
N MET A 8 -6.65 -9.00 -10.70
CA MET A 8 -5.38 -9.23 -11.40
C MET A 8 -4.72 -10.55 -10.99
N LEU A 9 -4.90 -10.95 -9.73
CA LEU A 9 -4.34 -12.19 -9.18
C LEU A 9 -5.28 -13.41 -9.35
N GLY A 10 -6.37 -13.26 -10.13
CA GLY A 10 -7.29 -14.37 -10.41
C GLY A 10 -8.03 -14.93 -9.19
N VAL A 11 -8.05 -14.16 -8.10
CA VAL A 11 -8.64 -14.61 -6.83
C VAL A 11 -10.15 -14.38 -6.87
N GLU A 12 -10.92 -15.46 -6.82
CA GLU A 12 -12.36 -15.40 -6.68
C GLU A 12 -12.77 -14.78 -5.34
N LYS A 13 -13.97 -14.16 -5.32
CA LYS A 13 -14.58 -13.60 -4.10
C LYS A 13 -14.87 -14.72 -3.10
N ARG A 14 -13.90 -15.03 -2.26
CA ARG A 14 -14.06 -15.92 -1.12
C ARG A 14 -14.35 -15.10 0.14
N ARG A 15 -15.09 -15.66 1.05
CA ARG A 15 -15.24 -15.16 2.42
C ARG A 15 -14.51 -16.11 3.37
N PRO A 16 -14.01 -15.61 4.50
CA PRO A 16 -14.05 -14.21 4.97
C PRO A 16 -13.08 -13.29 4.23
N ASP A 17 -13.30 -11.99 4.33
CA ASP A 17 -12.47 -10.93 3.78
C ASP A 17 -12.07 -9.90 4.87
N PHE A 18 -11.36 -8.85 4.51
CA PHE A 18 -10.91 -7.83 5.46
C PHE A 18 -12.07 -7.14 6.19
N THR A 19 -13.17 -6.86 5.49
CA THR A 19 -14.36 -6.27 6.11
C THR A 19 -15.00 -7.23 7.13
N ASP A 20 -15.04 -8.52 6.82
CA ASP A 20 -15.53 -9.54 7.75
C ASP A 20 -14.65 -9.66 9.00
N LEU A 21 -13.31 -9.53 8.86
CA LEU A 21 -12.37 -9.50 9.99
C LEU A 21 -12.57 -8.29 10.91
N LEU A 22 -12.88 -7.13 10.33
CA LEU A 22 -13.19 -5.93 11.11
C LEU A 22 -14.54 -6.02 11.82
N ALA A 23 -15.49 -6.73 11.23
CA ALA A 23 -16.85 -6.88 11.77
C ALA A 23 -16.96 -7.96 12.85
N SER A 24 -15.96 -8.83 13.01
CA SER A 24 -16.07 -10.00 13.90
C SER A 24 -14.77 -10.29 14.65
N ASP A 25 -14.85 -10.33 15.98
CA ASP A 25 -13.73 -10.73 16.84
C ASP A 25 -13.47 -12.26 16.84
N ARG A 26 -14.35 -13.03 16.20
CA ARG A 26 -14.22 -14.49 16.11
C ARG A 26 -13.34 -14.97 14.96
N LEU A 27 -13.06 -14.08 14.00
CA LEU A 27 -12.24 -14.39 12.83
C LEU A 27 -10.80 -13.95 13.07
N SER A 28 -9.87 -14.79 12.66
CA SER A 28 -8.44 -14.49 12.61
C SER A 28 -7.99 -14.13 11.20
N VAL A 29 -6.85 -13.45 11.08
CA VAL A 29 -6.25 -13.12 9.78
C VAL A 29 -6.08 -14.37 8.92
N SER A 30 -5.66 -15.49 9.51
CA SER A 30 -5.44 -16.75 8.78
C SER A 30 -6.69 -17.31 8.10
N ASP A 31 -7.89 -16.99 8.59
CA ASP A 31 -9.14 -17.46 7.99
C ASP A 31 -9.48 -16.74 6.69
N ALA A 32 -8.93 -15.53 6.51
CA ALA A 32 -9.19 -14.67 5.35
C ALA A 32 -8.04 -14.64 4.33
N LEU A 33 -6.86 -15.18 4.68
CA LEU A 33 -5.71 -15.20 3.78
C LEU A 33 -5.91 -16.19 2.63
N LEU A 34 -5.63 -15.75 1.41
CA LEU A 34 -5.71 -16.54 0.19
C LEU A 34 -4.32 -16.70 -0.43
N THR A 35 -3.97 -17.93 -0.78
CA THR A 35 -2.81 -18.20 -1.61
C THR A 35 -3.07 -17.75 -3.05
N THR A 36 -2.03 -17.23 -3.70
CA THR A 36 -2.09 -16.82 -5.11
C THR A 36 -1.19 -17.73 -5.96
N ASP A 37 -1.30 -17.63 -7.28
CA ASP A 37 -0.42 -18.34 -8.22
C ASP A 37 1.01 -17.79 -8.23
N VAL A 38 1.26 -16.68 -7.54
CA VAL A 38 2.59 -16.09 -7.40
C VAL A 38 3.27 -16.68 -6.15
N PRO A 39 4.40 -17.39 -6.31
CA PRO A 39 5.10 -17.99 -5.17
C PRO A 39 5.47 -16.94 -4.10
N GLY A 40 5.13 -17.23 -2.84
CA GLY A 40 5.41 -16.36 -1.71
C GLY A 40 4.44 -15.17 -1.56
N LEU A 41 3.48 -14.99 -2.45
CA LEU A 41 2.46 -13.95 -2.36
C LEU A 41 1.15 -14.51 -1.80
N VAL A 42 0.67 -13.90 -0.73
CA VAL A 42 -0.62 -14.19 -0.09
C VAL A 42 -1.47 -12.92 -0.14
N LEU A 43 -2.75 -13.05 -0.41
CA LEU A 43 -3.67 -11.94 -0.51
C LEU A 43 -4.71 -12.00 0.60
N LEU A 44 -4.94 -10.86 1.25
CA LEU A 44 -6.11 -10.59 2.07
C LEU A 44 -7.06 -9.69 1.25
N PRO A 45 -8.21 -10.20 0.77
CA PRO A 45 -9.14 -9.40 -0.02
C PRO A 45 -9.76 -8.28 0.81
N ALA A 46 -9.92 -7.10 0.22
CA ALA A 46 -10.49 -5.93 0.91
C ALA A 46 -11.97 -6.09 1.30
N GLY A 47 -12.69 -6.96 0.61
CA GLY A 47 -14.10 -7.16 0.84
C GLY A 47 -15.00 -6.22 0.04
N LYS A 48 -16.27 -6.17 0.43
CA LYS A 48 -17.28 -5.30 -0.19
C LYS A 48 -17.27 -3.93 0.49
N PRO A 49 -17.63 -2.85 -0.23
CA PRO A 49 -17.92 -1.58 0.41
C PRO A 49 -18.93 -1.76 1.55
N HIS A 50 -18.65 -1.16 2.70
CA HIS A 50 -19.48 -1.21 3.88
C HIS A 50 -19.83 0.22 4.30
N GLU A 51 -21.05 0.45 4.75
CA GLU A 51 -21.55 1.79 5.11
C GLU A 51 -20.72 2.43 6.22
N PHE A 52 -20.25 1.62 7.19
CA PHE A 52 -19.47 2.07 8.35
C PHE A 52 -17.98 1.72 8.22
N ILE A 53 -17.44 1.66 7.00
CA ILE A 53 -16.04 1.22 6.82
C ILE A 53 -15.06 2.19 7.47
N THR A 54 -15.31 3.48 7.44
CA THR A 54 -14.45 4.50 8.06
C THR A 54 -14.37 4.30 9.57
N GLU A 55 -15.51 4.09 10.23
CA GLU A 55 -15.59 3.85 11.68
C GLU A 55 -14.92 2.51 12.03
N MET A 56 -15.15 1.47 11.24
CA MET A 56 -14.52 0.18 11.45
C MET A 56 -12.99 0.28 11.33
N MET A 57 -12.46 1.03 10.38
CA MET A 57 -11.03 1.26 10.22
C MET A 57 -10.43 2.13 11.33
N ALA A 58 -11.20 3.05 11.92
CA ALA A 58 -10.81 3.83 13.09
C ALA A 58 -10.99 3.08 14.42
N SER A 59 -11.48 1.84 14.40
CA SER A 59 -11.77 1.06 15.60
C SER A 59 -10.51 0.43 16.22
N ARG A 60 -10.64 0.02 17.50
CA ARG A 60 -9.62 -0.78 18.18
C ARG A 60 -9.34 -2.10 17.43
N ARG A 61 -10.38 -2.72 16.88
CA ARG A 61 -10.24 -3.96 16.11
C ARG A 61 -9.27 -3.82 14.94
N MET A 62 -9.28 -2.66 14.26
CA MET A 62 -8.32 -2.37 13.19
C MET A 62 -6.88 -2.30 13.72
N THR A 63 -6.68 -1.61 14.85
CA THR A 63 -5.36 -1.52 15.49
C THR A 63 -4.84 -2.91 15.89
N ASP A 64 -5.67 -3.72 16.53
CA ASP A 64 -5.33 -5.08 16.95
C ASP A 64 -5.00 -5.96 15.73
N LEU A 65 -5.69 -5.78 14.61
CA LEU A 65 -5.46 -6.51 13.36
C LEU A 65 -4.11 -6.14 12.71
N ILE A 66 -3.77 -4.86 12.69
CA ILE A 66 -2.44 -4.39 12.21
C ILE A 66 -1.33 -4.91 13.12
N GLU A 67 -1.54 -4.91 14.43
CA GLU A 67 -0.58 -5.45 15.40
C GLU A 67 -0.42 -6.98 15.24
N GLU A 68 -1.50 -7.72 15.02
CA GLU A 68 -1.44 -9.15 14.69
C GLU A 68 -0.61 -9.38 13.41
N LEU A 69 -0.86 -8.61 12.35
CA LEU A 69 -0.10 -8.71 11.10
C LEU A 69 1.40 -8.42 11.31
N ALA A 70 1.74 -7.43 12.12
CA ALA A 70 3.12 -7.02 12.38
C ALA A 70 3.89 -8.03 13.25
N THR A 71 3.22 -8.65 14.23
CA THR A 71 3.88 -9.51 15.23
C THR A 71 3.86 -10.99 14.86
N ARG A 72 2.78 -11.47 14.24
CA ARG A 72 2.61 -12.89 13.90
C ARG A 72 3.32 -13.28 12.61
N TYR A 73 3.51 -12.35 11.69
CA TYR A 73 4.06 -12.59 10.36
C TYR A 73 5.39 -11.87 10.15
N THR A 74 6.33 -12.06 11.08
CA THR A 74 7.65 -11.39 11.07
C THR A 74 8.55 -11.79 9.91
N ASP A 75 8.24 -12.89 9.23
CA ASP A 75 8.92 -13.39 8.03
C ASP A 75 8.43 -12.77 6.72
N ARG A 76 7.49 -11.80 6.78
CA ARG A 76 6.79 -11.24 5.61
C ARG A 76 6.76 -9.72 5.64
N ILE A 77 6.65 -9.16 4.44
CA ILE A 77 6.32 -7.74 4.26
C ILE A 77 4.81 -7.66 4.01
N VAL A 78 4.10 -6.90 4.85
CA VAL A 78 2.67 -6.63 4.68
C VAL A 78 2.51 -5.33 3.92
N ILE A 79 1.86 -5.39 2.76
CA ILE A 79 1.56 -4.24 1.92
C ILE A 79 0.06 -3.97 1.95
N LEU A 80 -0.33 -2.77 2.38
CA LEU A 80 -1.72 -2.30 2.36
C LEU A 80 -1.93 -1.44 1.11
N ASP A 81 -2.74 -1.94 0.17
CA ASP A 81 -3.16 -1.19 -1.03
C ASP A 81 -4.33 -0.28 -0.65
N ALA A 82 -4.08 1.03 -0.63
CA ALA A 82 -5.02 2.05 -0.17
C ALA A 82 -5.60 2.86 -1.35
N PRO A 83 -6.83 3.39 -1.20
CA PRO A 83 -7.37 4.40 -2.12
C PRO A 83 -6.50 5.67 -2.18
N PRO A 84 -6.72 6.56 -3.16
CA PRO A 84 -6.01 7.83 -3.22
C PRO A 84 -6.22 8.65 -1.93
N LEU A 85 -5.12 9.17 -1.36
CA LEU A 85 -5.09 9.79 -0.03
C LEU A 85 -6.08 10.95 0.13
N LEU A 86 -6.24 11.78 -0.91
CA LEU A 86 -7.15 12.94 -0.88
C LEU A 86 -8.62 12.56 -1.14
N SER A 87 -8.90 11.31 -1.49
CA SER A 87 -10.24 10.89 -1.89
C SER A 87 -11.03 10.27 -0.74
N THR A 88 -10.36 9.72 0.25
CA THR A 88 -11.02 8.95 1.31
C THR A 88 -10.34 9.11 2.67
N PRO A 89 -11.09 9.26 3.78
CA PRO A 89 -10.53 9.33 5.13
C PRO A 89 -9.86 8.02 5.55
N GLU A 90 -10.26 6.88 4.99
CA GLU A 90 -9.70 5.57 5.30
C GLU A 90 -8.18 5.52 5.02
N SER A 91 -7.73 6.17 3.95
CA SER A 91 -6.31 6.22 3.60
C SER A 91 -5.47 6.98 4.62
N GLN A 92 -6.03 8.03 5.24
CA GLN A 92 -5.36 8.77 6.31
C GLN A 92 -5.28 7.93 7.60
N VAL A 93 -6.35 7.20 7.92
CA VAL A 93 -6.35 6.25 9.05
C VAL A 93 -5.28 5.18 8.85
N LEU A 94 -5.22 4.57 7.67
CA LEU A 94 -4.17 3.58 7.33
C LEU A 94 -2.77 4.17 7.47
N ALA A 95 -2.54 5.37 6.95
CA ALA A 95 -1.25 6.04 7.05
C ALA A 95 -0.77 6.22 8.49
N SER A 96 -1.68 6.43 9.46
CA SER A 96 -1.33 6.53 10.88
C SER A 96 -0.93 5.20 11.51
N LEU A 97 -1.46 4.07 11.01
CA LEU A 97 -1.29 2.74 11.59
C LEU A 97 -0.05 1.99 11.08
N VAL A 98 0.43 2.32 9.87
CA VAL A 98 1.55 1.61 9.25
C VAL A 98 2.92 2.16 9.69
N GLY A 99 3.98 1.35 9.55
CA GLY A 99 5.35 1.76 9.87
C GLY A 99 6.00 2.61 8.79
N GLN A 100 5.69 2.34 7.51
CA GLN A 100 6.25 3.03 6.35
C GLN A 100 5.18 3.28 5.31
N ILE A 101 5.38 4.34 4.51
CA ILE A 101 4.43 4.74 3.47
C ILE A 101 5.17 4.79 2.13
N VAL A 102 4.58 4.19 1.10
CA VAL A 102 4.99 4.39 -0.30
C VAL A 102 3.93 5.25 -0.98
N PHE A 103 4.28 6.50 -1.26
CA PHE A 103 3.38 7.45 -1.90
C PHE A 103 3.60 7.42 -3.42
N VAL A 104 2.58 6.96 -4.15
CA VAL A 104 2.65 6.74 -5.59
C VAL A 104 2.05 7.92 -6.35
N ILE A 105 2.84 8.52 -7.24
CA ILE A 105 2.50 9.70 -8.03
C ILE A 105 2.41 9.31 -9.50
N GLU A 106 1.35 9.71 -10.21
CA GLU A 106 1.25 9.51 -11.65
C GLU A 106 2.01 10.62 -12.40
N ALA A 107 3.07 10.23 -13.11
CA ALA A 107 3.94 11.15 -13.84
C ALA A 107 3.17 11.92 -14.91
N GLY A 108 3.45 13.21 -15.04
CA GLY A 108 2.86 14.07 -16.07
C GLY A 108 1.36 14.36 -15.90
N LYS A 109 0.72 13.82 -14.82
CA LYS A 109 -0.71 13.97 -14.59
C LYS A 109 -1.06 14.58 -13.24
N THR A 110 -0.32 14.24 -12.20
CA THR A 110 -0.59 14.76 -10.85
C THR A 110 0.07 16.13 -10.68
N PRO A 111 -0.68 17.23 -10.46
CA PRO A 111 -0.14 18.56 -10.20
C PRO A 111 0.71 18.57 -8.92
N GLN A 112 1.75 19.41 -8.90
CA GLN A 112 2.63 19.52 -7.73
C GLN A 112 1.87 19.98 -6.48
N THR A 113 0.95 20.91 -6.61
CA THR A 113 0.12 21.40 -5.48
C THR A 113 -0.69 20.27 -4.84
N ILE A 114 -1.22 19.34 -5.64
CA ILE A 114 -1.95 18.17 -5.15
C ILE A 114 -1.02 17.21 -4.40
N ILE A 115 0.24 17.10 -4.84
CA ILE A 115 1.25 16.29 -4.14
C ILE A 115 1.58 16.94 -2.78
N GLU A 116 1.79 18.25 -2.75
CA GLU A 116 2.07 19.02 -1.53
C GLU A 116 0.92 18.89 -0.52
N ASP A 117 -0.33 19.13 -0.94
CA ASP A 117 -1.53 18.96 -0.10
C ASP A 117 -1.62 17.53 0.47
N ALA A 118 -1.35 16.52 -0.35
CA ALA A 118 -1.38 15.14 0.10
C ALA A 118 -0.26 14.83 1.10
N MET A 119 0.94 15.34 0.88
CA MET A 119 2.08 15.15 1.78
C MET A 119 1.84 15.82 3.15
N GLU A 120 1.12 16.95 3.20
CA GLU A 120 0.77 17.60 4.45
C GLU A 120 -0.19 16.78 5.33
N MET A 121 -0.99 15.89 4.70
CA MET A 121 -1.91 14.99 5.40
C MET A 121 -1.23 13.74 5.98
N LEU A 122 -0.01 13.46 5.56
CA LEU A 122 0.72 12.28 6.05
C LEU A 122 1.41 12.56 7.39
N PRO A 123 1.47 11.56 8.28
CA PRO A 123 2.18 11.68 9.54
C PRO A 123 3.66 11.97 9.31
N LYS A 124 4.15 13.09 9.87
CA LYS A 124 5.53 13.59 9.63
C LYS A 124 6.62 12.71 10.23
N GLU A 125 6.27 11.91 11.21
CA GLU A 125 7.16 10.96 11.89
C GLU A 125 7.38 9.65 11.12
N LYS A 126 6.61 9.41 10.05
CA LYS A 126 6.71 8.18 9.26
C LYS A 126 7.76 8.29 8.17
N ALA A 127 8.41 7.16 7.87
CA ALA A 127 9.26 7.06 6.69
C ALA A 127 8.37 7.02 5.43
N ILE A 128 8.57 7.99 4.52
CA ILE A 128 7.80 8.13 3.29
C ILE A 128 8.73 7.97 2.09
N GLY A 129 8.49 6.94 1.28
CA GLY A 129 9.11 6.77 -0.03
C GLY A 129 8.20 7.31 -1.14
N LEU A 130 8.78 7.99 -2.14
CA LEU A 130 8.05 8.50 -3.30
C LEU A 130 8.31 7.60 -4.51
N VAL A 131 7.26 7.23 -5.23
CA VAL A 131 7.33 6.48 -6.49
C VAL A 131 6.64 7.26 -7.60
N LEU A 132 7.40 7.62 -8.63
CA LEU A 132 6.85 8.20 -9.85
C LEU A 132 6.45 7.10 -10.82
N ASN A 133 5.15 6.82 -10.90
CA ASN A 133 4.58 5.77 -11.74
C ASN A 133 4.19 6.31 -13.12
N LYS A 134 4.13 5.43 -14.12
CA LYS A 134 3.78 5.76 -15.51
C LYS A 134 4.66 6.85 -16.14
N SER A 135 5.90 7.00 -15.65
CA SER A 135 6.88 7.86 -16.32
C SER A 135 7.21 7.24 -17.68
N GLU A 136 7.07 8.02 -18.75
CA GLU A 136 7.59 7.58 -20.05
C GLU A 136 9.10 7.37 -19.93
N SER A 137 9.56 6.18 -20.28
CA SER A 137 10.98 5.87 -20.29
C SER A 137 11.69 6.86 -21.19
N VAL A 138 12.60 7.67 -20.63
CA VAL A 138 13.45 8.62 -21.34
C VAL A 138 14.50 7.83 -22.14
N SER A 139 14.09 6.81 -22.88
CA SER A 139 15.00 6.08 -23.78
C SER A 139 15.42 6.91 -25.02
N ASN A 140 14.88 8.13 -25.18
CA ASN A 140 15.17 8.94 -26.36
C ASN A 140 15.70 10.37 -26.09
N ARG A 141 16.10 10.69 -24.85
CA ARG A 141 16.86 11.93 -24.56
C ARG A 141 18.11 11.59 -23.79
N GLY A 142 19.23 11.66 -24.54
CA GLY A 142 20.60 11.34 -24.13
C GLY A 142 20.98 11.65 -22.69
N GLY A 143 21.45 10.63 -22.02
CA GLY A 143 22.76 10.73 -21.34
C GLY A 143 22.90 11.45 -20.02
N TYR A 144 21.88 11.85 -19.24
CA TYR A 144 22.14 12.59 -18.00
C TYR A 144 21.97 11.82 -16.69
N TYR A 145 21.39 10.62 -16.67
CA TYR A 145 21.13 9.88 -15.41
C TYR A 145 22.12 8.74 -15.10
N TYR A 146 23.07 8.42 -15.97
CA TYR A 146 24.05 7.34 -15.73
C TYR A 146 25.26 7.77 -14.86
N ASN A 147 25.38 9.04 -14.49
CA ASN A 147 26.57 9.56 -13.79
C ASN A 147 26.47 9.56 -12.26
N TYR A 148 25.35 9.15 -11.66
CA TYR A 148 25.19 9.14 -10.19
C TYR A 148 25.51 7.81 -9.50
N TYR A 149 25.77 6.75 -10.26
CA TYR A 149 26.14 5.44 -9.73
C TYR A 149 27.47 4.94 -10.32
N LYS A 150 28.53 5.76 -10.28
CA LYS A 150 29.92 5.21 -10.34
C LYS A 150 30.29 4.79 -8.90
N PRO A 151 30.62 3.51 -8.65
CA PRO A 151 31.25 3.12 -7.39
C PRO A 151 32.57 3.89 -7.24
N TYR A 152 32.79 4.47 -6.08
CA TYR A 152 34.07 5.07 -5.72
C TYR A 152 35.15 3.97 -5.74
N GLY A 153 36.03 3.96 -6.73
CA GLY A 153 37.18 3.07 -6.66
C GLY A 153 37.84 2.54 -7.93
N GLU A 154 37.50 2.97 -9.14
CA GLU A 154 38.33 2.65 -10.29
C GLU A 154 39.16 3.87 -10.73
N LYS A 155 40.47 3.78 -10.44
CA LYS A 155 41.51 4.68 -11.02
C LYS A 155 41.80 4.18 -12.43
N ASP A 156 41.67 5.07 -13.40
CA ASP A 156 42.15 4.86 -14.77
C ASP A 156 43.69 4.67 -14.72
N GLU A 157 44.12 3.49 -15.16
CA GLU A 157 45.50 3.28 -15.65
C GLU A 157 45.59 3.58 -17.15
#